data_ccdc6849a7ef9665fa279ca853452e5a
#
_entry.id   ccdc6849a7ef9665fa279ca853452e5a
#
_cell.length_a   1.000
_cell.length_b   1.000
_cell.length_c   1.000
_cell.angle_alpha   90.00
_cell.angle_beta   90.00
_cell.angle_gamma   90.00
#
_symmetry.space_group_name_H-M   'P 1'
#
loop_
_entity.id
_entity.type
_entity.pdbx_description
1 polymer ?
#
loop_
_entity_poly.entity_id
_entity_poly.type
_entity_poly.pdbx_seq_one_letter_code
_entity_poly.pdbx_strand_id
1 'polypeptide(L)'
;MNTRKKEILQAVTEDYVSTAEPVGSRTISRKYLTELSPATIRNEMADLEYEGYLEQPHTSAGRVPSEKGYRFYVDMLMRDKPLTQEEM
;
A
#
# COMPACT_ATOMS: atom_id res chain seq x y z
N MET A 1 -0.71 -12.30 5.55
CA MET A 1 -1.14 -10.88 5.61
C MET A 1 -2.64 -10.81 5.48
N ASN A 2 -3.31 -10.06 6.34
CA ASN A 2 -4.77 -10.00 6.30
C ASN A 2 -5.26 -9.03 5.22
N THR A 3 -6.56 -9.04 4.98
CA THR A 3 -7.16 -8.24 3.90
C THR A 3 -6.91 -6.75 4.09
N ARG A 4 -7.05 -6.25 5.32
CA ARG A 4 -6.85 -4.82 5.58
C ARG A 4 -5.44 -4.38 5.26
N LYS A 5 -4.44 -5.16 5.67
CA LYS A 5 -3.04 -4.83 5.38
C LYS A 5 -2.77 -4.85 3.89
N LYS A 6 -3.36 -5.82 3.17
CA LYS A 6 -3.21 -5.86 1.71
C LYS A 6 -3.77 -4.62 1.05
N GLU A 7 -4.97 -4.20 1.48
CA GLU A 7 -5.60 -3.00 0.92
C GLU A 7 -4.77 -1.75 1.18
N ILE A 8 -4.20 -1.65 2.38
CA ILE A 8 -3.39 -0.49 2.72
C ILE A 8 -2.09 -0.51 1.94
N LEU A 9 -1.43 -1.65 1.83
CA LEU A 9 -0.21 -1.76 1.03
C LEU A 9 -0.49 -1.42 -0.42
N GLN A 10 -1.60 -1.90 -0.96
CA GLN A 10 -1.99 -1.59 -2.34
C GLN A 10 -2.19 -0.09 -2.51
N ALA A 11 -2.91 0.55 -1.59
CA ALA A 11 -3.19 1.97 -1.68
C ALA A 11 -1.92 2.81 -1.59
N VAL A 12 -1.03 2.46 -0.65
CA VAL A 12 0.24 3.18 -0.50
C VAL A 12 1.07 3.06 -1.77
N THR A 13 1.14 1.84 -2.31
CA THR A 13 1.95 1.62 -3.51
C THR A 13 1.37 2.36 -4.71
N GLU A 14 0.06 2.31 -4.90
CA GLU A 14 -0.59 3.02 -6.01
C GLU A 14 -0.40 4.52 -5.92
N ASP A 15 -0.54 5.09 -4.72
CA ASP A 15 -0.36 6.52 -4.56
C ASP A 15 1.10 6.91 -4.79
N TYR A 16 2.03 6.10 -4.30
CA TYR A 16 3.45 6.37 -4.49
C TYR A 16 3.82 6.32 -5.98
N VAL A 17 3.33 5.31 -6.70
CA VAL A 17 3.60 5.20 -8.13
C VAL A 17 3.07 6.41 -8.88
N SER A 18 1.91 6.92 -8.46
CA SER A 18 1.26 8.08 -9.09
C SER A 18 2.00 9.39 -8.82
N THR A 19 2.49 9.58 -7.61
CA THR A 19 2.99 10.89 -7.18
C THR A 19 4.49 10.94 -6.99
N ALA A 20 5.13 9.77 -6.86
CA ALA A 20 6.55 9.64 -6.55
C ALA A 20 6.91 10.29 -5.20
N GLU A 21 5.95 10.41 -4.30
CA GLU A 21 6.14 11.01 -2.99
C GLU A 21 5.72 10.07 -1.89
N PRO A 22 6.36 10.14 -0.71
CA PRO A 22 5.93 9.33 0.42
C PRO A 22 4.47 9.58 0.77
N VAL A 23 3.80 8.55 1.25
CA VAL A 23 2.36 8.53 1.41
C VAL A 23 2.00 8.51 2.89
N GLY A 24 1.13 9.44 3.31
CA GLY A 24 0.69 9.52 4.69
C GLY A 24 -0.66 8.83 4.90
N SER A 25 -0.96 8.53 6.16
CA SER A 25 -2.19 7.84 6.52
C SER A 25 -3.44 8.66 6.16
N ARG A 26 -3.34 9.99 6.25
CA ARG A 26 -4.47 10.84 5.88
C ARG A 26 -4.82 10.72 4.42
N THR A 27 -3.80 10.67 3.57
CA THR A 27 -4.02 10.52 2.12
C THR A 27 -4.76 9.23 1.84
N ILE A 28 -4.33 8.14 2.48
CA ILE A 28 -4.98 6.85 2.28
C ILE A 28 -6.42 6.89 2.76
N SER A 29 -6.66 7.51 3.91
CA SER A 29 -8.01 7.61 4.46
C SER A 29 -8.92 8.43 3.55
N ARG A 30 -8.41 9.49 2.94
CA ARG A 30 -9.23 10.37 2.12
C ARG A 30 -9.47 9.86 0.72
N LYS A 31 -8.45 9.23 0.12
CA LYS A 31 -8.49 8.92 -1.31
C LYS A 31 -8.81 7.45 -1.63
N TYR A 32 -8.49 6.55 -0.72
CA TYR A 32 -8.55 5.12 -1.04
C TYR A 32 -9.45 4.33 -0.11
N LEU A 33 -9.26 4.48 1.19
CA LEU A 33 -9.96 3.65 2.17
C LEU A 33 -10.74 4.55 3.11
N THR A 34 -11.79 5.16 2.58
CA THR A 34 -12.52 6.21 3.26
C THR A 34 -13.28 5.72 4.49
N GLU A 35 -13.48 4.41 4.61
CA GLU A 35 -14.15 3.83 5.79
C GLU A 35 -13.19 3.64 6.96
N LEU A 36 -11.88 3.83 6.76
CA LEU A 36 -10.89 3.65 7.83
C LEU A 36 -10.37 5.02 8.29
N SER A 37 -10.19 5.16 9.60
CA SER A 37 -9.63 6.39 10.15
C SER A 37 -8.12 6.45 9.89
N PRO A 38 -7.55 7.68 9.86
CA PRO A 38 -6.09 7.79 9.72
C PRO A 38 -5.32 7.06 10.82
N ALA A 39 -5.86 7.02 12.05
CA ALA A 39 -5.19 6.32 13.14
C ALA A 39 -5.10 4.82 12.88
N THR A 40 -6.20 4.22 12.41
CA THR A 40 -6.22 2.81 12.06
C THR A 40 -5.21 2.52 10.95
N ILE A 41 -5.20 3.36 9.93
CA ILE A 41 -4.29 3.18 8.81
C ILE A 41 -2.84 3.31 9.27
N ARG A 42 -2.56 4.30 10.13
CA ARG A 42 -1.20 4.49 10.64
C ARG A 42 -0.72 3.24 11.39
N ASN A 43 -1.58 2.64 12.20
CA ASN A 43 -1.22 1.43 12.94
C ASN A 43 -0.90 0.28 11.99
N GLU A 44 -1.71 0.10 10.97
CA GLU A 44 -1.44 -0.96 10.00
C GLU A 44 -0.19 -0.69 9.19
N MET A 45 0.07 0.59 8.87
CA MET A 45 1.30 0.96 8.17
C MET A 45 2.53 0.66 9.01
N ALA A 46 2.44 0.89 10.34
CA ALA A 46 3.54 0.57 11.24
C ALA A 46 3.83 -0.94 11.22
N ASP A 47 2.79 -1.76 11.22
CA ASP A 47 2.95 -3.21 11.13
C ASP A 47 3.60 -3.61 9.81
N LEU A 48 3.16 -2.99 8.71
CA LEU A 48 3.72 -3.28 7.40
C LEU A 48 5.19 -2.87 7.33
N GLU A 49 5.53 -1.77 7.96
CA GLU A 49 6.92 -1.33 8.04
C GLU A 49 7.76 -2.33 8.84
N TYR A 50 7.25 -2.76 9.97
CA TYR A 50 7.94 -3.73 10.81
C TYR A 50 8.18 -5.04 10.05
N GLU A 51 7.23 -5.45 9.23
CA GLU A 51 7.32 -6.68 8.45
C GLU A 51 8.12 -6.52 7.18
N GLY A 52 8.58 -5.30 6.88
CA GLY A 52 9.46 -5.05 5.75
C GLY A 52 8.78 -4.70 4.45
N TYR A 53 7.48 -4.48 4.44
CA TYR A 53 6.75 -4.12 3.22
C TYR A 53 6.74 -2.64 2.93
N LEU A 54 6.90 -1.81 3.97
CA LEU A 54 6.98 -0.36 3.82
C LEU A 54 8.25 0.15 4.47
N GLU A 55 8.69 1.34 4.02
CA GLU A 55 9.86 2.02 4.57
C GLU A 55 9.51 3.46 4.84
N GLN A 56 10.18 4.05 5.83
CA GLN A 56 10.03 5.47 6.13
C GLN A 56 11.27 6.22 5.64
N PRO A 57 11.12 7.10 4.65
CA PRO A 57 12.27 7.91 4.22
C PRO A 57 12.71 8.86 5.32
N HIS A 58 13.99 9.22 5.32
CA HIS A 58 14.54 10.10 6.35
C HIS A 58 13.87 11.47 6.41
N THR A 59 13.40 11.96 5.29
CA THR A 59 12.95 13.34 5.17
C THR A 59 11.44 13.49 5.26
N SER A 60 10.73 12.43 5.61
CA SER A 60 9.27 12.47 5.54
C SER A 60 8.66 11.62 6.63
N ALA A 61 7.47 12.03 7.09
CA ALA A 61 6.66 11.21 7.98
C ALA A 61 5.87 10.14 7.22
N GLY A 62 5.82 10.23 5.88
CA GLY A 62 5.10 9.27 5.07
C GLY A 62 5.86 7.97 4.88
N ARG A 63 5.27 7.08 4.11
CA ARG A 63 5.85 5.77 3.83
C ARG A 63 5.93 5.53 2.34
N VAL A 64 6.92 4.71 1.95
CA VAL A 64 7.06 4.25 0.57
C VAL A 64 7.09 2.73 0.60
N PRO A 65 6.68 2.05 -0.50
CA PRO A 65 6.83 0.60 -0.55
C PRO A 65 8.30 0.22 -0.62
N SER A 66 8.68 -0.81 0.11
CA SER A 66 10.00 -1.41 -0.03
C SER A 66 10.01 -2.26 -1.31
N GLU A 67 11.17 -2.80 -1.67
CA GLU A 67 11.23 -3.73 -2.78
C GLU A 67 10.31 -4.92 -2.55
N LYS A 68 10.32 -5.45 -1.32
CA LYS A 68 9.46 -6.55 -0.95
C LYS A 68 7.98 -6.17 -1.06
N GLY A 69 7.63 -4.96 -0.63
CA GLY A 69 6.25 -4.48 -0.69
C GLY A 69 5.79 -4.29 -2.13
N TYR A 70 6.63 -3.70 -2.96
CA TYR A 70 6.29 -3.50 -4.35
C TYR A 70 6.10 -4.84 -5.08
N ARG A 71 6.97 -5.79 -4.79
CA ARG A 71 6.88 -7.12 -5.38
C ARG A 71 5.60 -7.83 -4.97
N PHE A 72 5.23 -7.70 -3.69
CA PHE A 72 3.98 -8.26 -3.20
C PHE A 72 2.78 -7.63 -3.91
N TYR A 73 2.82 -6.32 -4.11
CA TYR A 73 1.77 -5.60 -4.80
C TYR A 73 1.61 -6.09 -6.24
N VAL A 74 2.71 -6.25 -6.96
CA VAL A 74 2.67 -6.74 -8.33
C VAL A 74 2.09 -8.16 -8.37
N ASP A 75 2.53 -9.03 -7.46
CA ASP A 75 2.00 -10.38 -7.39
C ASP A 75 0.50 -10.39 -7.13
N MET A 76 0.04 -9.50 -6.26
CA MET A 76 -1.36 -9.40 -5.91
C MET A 76 -2.19 -8.99 -7.14
N LEU A 77 -1.70 -8.02 -7.91
CA LEU A 77 -2.38 -7.60 -9.12
C LEU A 77 -2.45 -8.72 -10.14
N MET A 78 -1.39 -9.48 -10.28
CA MET A 78 -1.34 -10.56 -11.26
C MET A 78 -2.30 -11.68 -10.89
N ARG A 79 -2.48 -11.94 -9.60
CA ARG A 79 -3.42 -12.98 -9.17
C ARG A 79 -4.87 -12.55 -9.27
N ASP A 80 -5.13 -11.27 -9.00
CA ASP A 80 -6.50 -10.76 -8.95
C ASP A 80 -7.06 -10.51 -10.34
N LYS A 81 -6.20 -10.45 -11.37
CA LYS A 81 -6.67 -10.31 -12.74
C LYS A 81 -6.79 -11.68 -13.36
N PRO A 82 -8.00 -12.15 -13.63
CA PRO A 82 -8.15 -13.41 -14.38
C PRO A 82 -7.58 -13.19 -15.76
N LEU A 83 -6.99 -14.12 -16.25
CA LEU A 83 -6.35 -14.00 -17.56
C LEU A 83 -7.37 -13.86 -18.65
N THR A 84 -7.49 -13.39 -18.84
CA THR A 84 -8.12 -13.35 -19.51
C THR A 84 -8.40 -13.23 -20.35
N GLN A 85 -8.61 -13.30 -20.13
CA GLN A 85 -8.95 -13.23 -20.54
C GLN A 85 -8.72 -13.21 -21.46
N GLU A 86 -8.46 -13.60 -21.62
CA GLU A 86 -8.24 -13.65 -22.32
C GLU A 86 -8.22 -13.90 -22.95
N GLU A 87 -8.18 -14.07 -22.83
CA GLU A 87 -8.16 -14.36 -23.33
C GLU A 87 -8.45 -14.65 -23.87
N MET A 88 -8.71 -14.77 -23.86
CA MET A 88 -9.13 -15.07 -24.41
C MET A 88 -9.31 -14.90 -25.16
#